data_2bc0a6190f9885ae31b9296d81d9224e
#
_entry.id   2bc0a6190f9885ae31b9296d81d9224e
#
_cell.length_a   1.000
_cell.length_b   1.000
_cell.length_c   1.000
_cell.angle_alpha   90.00
_cell.angle_beta   90.00
_cell.angle_gamma   90.00
#
_symmetry.space_group_name_H-M   'P 1'
#
loop_
_entity.id
_entity.type
_entity.pdbx_description
1 polymer ?
#
loop_
_entity_poly.entity_id
_entity_poly.type
_entity_poly.pdbx_seq_one_letter_code
_entity_poly.pdbx_strand_id
1 'polypeptide(L)'
;MVLDTVKHYPVLLNELISIITPQHGGTFIDCTFGQGGYSKKILSFKNTQVIALDRDVESKITADKISNQFKERFIFKNKKFSQLDKLKLKNENIKGIIFDLGYSYSQIKDPNKGLSFNSIGELNMRLGLNNFSA
;
A
#
# COMPACT_ATOMS: atom_id res chain seq x y z
N MET A 1 -11.57 1.75 -26.94
CA MET A 1 -10.82 2.18 -25.76
C MET A 1 -10.67 1.00 -24.80
N VAL A 2 -9.47 0.63 -24.52
CA VAL A 2 -9.25 -0.39 -23.51
C VAL A 2 -9.48 0.27 -22.16
N LEU A 3 -10.49 -0.18 -21.48
CA LEU A 3 -10.76 0.29 -20.14
C LEU A 3 -9.82 -0.44 -19.18
N ASP A 4 -8.80 0.23 -18.79
CA ASP A 4 -7.90 -0.24 -17.75
C ASP A 4 -8.57 -0.11 -16.39
N THR A 5 -9.81 -0.58 -16.34
CA THR A 5 -10.67 -0.45 -15.17
C THR A 5 -10.17 -1.23 -13.98
N VAL A 6 -9.19 -2.10 -14.20
CA VAL A 6 -8.62 -2.92 -13.14
C VAL A 6 -7.50 -2.21 -12.38
N LYS A 7 -6.91 -1.17 -12.98
CA LYS A 7 -5.83 -0.43 -12.32
C LYS A 7 -6.38 0.58 -11.34
N HIS A 8 -5.91 0.47 -10.12
CA HIS A 8 -6.15 1.48 -9.10
C HIS A 8 -5.09 2.57 -9.23
N TYR A 9 -5.54 3.80 -9.43
CA TYR A 9 -4.64 4.95 -9.42
C TYR A 9 -4.72 5.60 -8.04
N PRO A 10 -3.58 5.85 -7.40
CA PRO A 10 -3.59 6.52 -6.10
C PRO A 10 -4.21 7.92 -6.22
N VAL A 11 -5.11 8.24 -5.32
CA VAL A 11 -5.70 9.56 -5.25
C VAL A 11 -4.61 10.55 -4.83
N LEU A 12 -4.57 11.71 -5.50
CA LEU A 12 -3.65 12.79 -5.15
C LEU A 12 -2.17 12.40 -5.22
N LEU A 13 -1.82 11.48 -6.15
CA LEU A 13 -0.45 11.01 -6.27
C LEU A 13 0.55 12.15 -6.50
N ASN A 14 0.23 13.06 -7.43
CA ASN A 14 1.13 14.16 -7.75
C ASN A 14 1.29 15.12 -6.56
N GLU A 15 0.22 15.38 -5.85
CA GLU A 15 0.22 16.24 -4.66
C GLU A 15 1.05 15.61 -3.55
N LEU A 16 0.89 14.31 -3.32
CA LEU A 16 1.69 13.61 -2.33
C LEU A 16 3.17 13.67 -2.66
N ILE A 17 3.53 13.39 -3.90
CA ILE A 17 4.94 13.40 -4.35
C ILE A 17 5.54 14.80 -4.17
N SER A 18 4.77 15.86 -4.45
CA SER A 18 5.27 17.22 -4.26
C SER A 18 5.53 17.55 -2.78
N ILE A 19 4.80 16.94 -1.87
CA ILE A 19 4.95 17.16 -0.43
C ILE A 19 6.14 16.37 0.13
N ILE A 20 6.24 15.10 -0.20
CA ILE A 20 7.30 14.23 0.37
C ILE A 20 8.64 14.39 -0.32
N THR A 21 8.67 15.01 -1.48
CA THR A 21 9.88 15.35 -2.24
C THR A 21 10.90 14.20 -2.35
N PRO A 22 10.52 13.06 -2.97
CA PRO A 22 11.40 11.89 -3.03
C PRO A 22 12.66 12.11 -3.88
N GLN A 23 12.70 13.19 -4.66
CA GLN A 23 13.89 13.57 -5.42
C GLN A 23 15.11 13.83 -4.52
N HIS A 24 14.88 14.08 -3.24
CA HIS A 24 15.97 14.25 -2.25
C HIS A 24 16.39 12.94 -1.60
N GLY A 25 15.84 11.82 -2.04
CA GLY A 25 16.14 10.51 -1.47
C GLY A 25 15.50 10.27 -0.13
N GLY A 26 15.84 9.16 0.48
CA GLY A 26 15.37 8.80 1.82
C GLY A 26 14.48 7.56 1.84
N THR A 27 14.06 7.19 3.04
CA THR A 27 13.19 6.05 3.28
C THR A 27 11.78 6.51 3.57
N PHE A 28 10.83 5.87 2.93
CA PHE A 28 9.40 6.17 3.07
C PHE A 28 8.67 4.91 3.52
N ILE A 29 7.70 5.07 4.39
CA ILE A 29 6.85 3.96 4.83
C ILE A 29 5.48 4.13 4.19
N ASP A 30 5.07 3.16 3.40
CA ASP A 30 3.74 3.12 2.79
C ASP A 30 2.87 2.17 3.61
N CYS A 31 2.03 2.73 4.48
CA CYS A 31 1.21 1.96 5.42
C CYS A 31 -0.03 1.36 4.77
N THR A 32 -0.36 1.77 3.57
CA THR A 32 -1.54 1.35 2.83
C THR A 32 -1.15 1.00 1.40
N PHE A 33 -0.30 0.01 1.29
CA PHE A 33 0.36 -0.33 0.02
C PHE A 33 -0.63 -0.60 -1.12
N GLY A 34 -1.64 -1.43 -0.90
CA GLY A 34 -2.64 -1.78 -1.90
C GLY A 34 -2.01 -2.37 -3.16
N GLN A 35 -2.14 -1.68 -4.27
CA GLN A 35 -1.57 -2.07 -5.55
C GLN A 35 -0.24 -1.40 -5.85
N GLY A 36 0.33 -0.71 -4.88
CA GLY A 36 1.69 -0.21 -4.95
C GLY A 36 1.89 1.09 -5.71
N GLY A 37 0.83 1.85 -5.96
CA GLY A 37 0.93 3.08 -6.74
C GLY A 37 1.89 4.10 -6.16
N TYR A 38 1.78 4.42 -4.90
CA TYR A 38 2.68 5.35 -4.22
C TYR A 38 4.10 4.78 -4.13
N SER A 39 4.23 3.52 -3.73
CA SER A 39 5.53 2.87 -3.60
C SER A 39 6.30 2.85 -4.91
N LYS A 40 5.65 2.49 -6.01
CA LYS A 40 6.29 2.50 -7.33
C LYS A 40 6.76 3.89 -7.72
N LYS A 41 5.93 4.90 -7.49
CA LYS A 41 6.28 6.28 -7.86
C LYS A 41 7.48 6.77 -7.05
N ILE A 42 7.50 6.50 -5.76
CA ILE A 42 8.64 6.87 -4.90
C ILE A 42 9.91 6.18 -5.38
N LEU A 43 9.82 4.87 -5.65
CA LEU A 43 10.98 4.09 -6.08
C LEU A 43 11.50 4.48 -7.47
N SER A 44 10.71 5.20 -8.27
CA SER A 44 11.18 5.74 -9.54
C SER A 44 12.23 6.85 -9.35
N PHE A 45 12.33 7.42 -8.18
CA PHE A 45 13.37 8.39 -7.84
C PHE A 45 14.60 7.68 -7.29
N LYS A 46 15.78 8.18 -7.63
CA LYS A 46 17.04 7.60 -7.16
C LYS A 46 17.20 7.78 -5.65
N ASN A 47 17.93 6.87 -5.03
CA ASN A 47 18.29 6.93 -3.61
C ASN A 47 17.07 6.90 -2.67
N THR A 48 15.96 6.34 -3.12
CA THR A 48 14.79 6.13 -2.27
C THR A 48 14.67 4.67 -1.86
N GLN A 49 14.08 4.46 -0.70
CA GLN A 49 13.71 3.14 -0.21
C GLN A 49 12.27 3.20 0.29
N VAL A 50 11.55 2.11 0.16
CA VAL A 50 10.17 2.00 0.63
C VAL A 50 10.02 0.76 1.50
N ILE A 51 9.42 0.96 2.66
CA ILE A 51 8.93 -0.13 3.51
C ILE A 51 7.42 -0.07 3.41
N ALA A 52 6.82 -1.07 2.80
CA ALA A 52 5.39 -1.10 2.52
C ALA A 52 4.68 -2.08 3.44
N LEU A 53 3.54 -1.67 3.93
CA LEU A 53 2.68 -2.48 4.79
C LEU A 53 1.31 -2.64 4.13
N ASP A 54 0.77 -3.83 4.22
CA ASP A 54 -0.63 -4.08 3.89
C ASP A 54 -1.09 -5.32 4.64
N ARG A 55 -2.29 -5.27 5.17
CA ARG A 55 -2.90 -6.42 5.83
C ARG A 55 -3.62 -7.34 4.84
N ASP A 56 -3.89 -6.86 3.64
CA ASP A 56 -4.53 -7.67 2.60
C ASP A 56 -3.48 -8.58 1.97
N VAL A 57 -3.69 -9.89 2.12
CA VAL A 57 -2.75 -10.88 1.59
C VAL A 57 -2.64 -10.86 0.06
N GLU A 58 -3.66 -10.35 -0.62
CA GLU A 58 -3.63 -10.23 -2.08
C GLU A 58 -2.61 -9.20 -2.57
N SER A 59 -2.25 -8.26 -1.72
CA SER A 59 -1.23 -7.26 -2.05
C SER A 59 0.16 -7.86 -2.24
N LYS A 60 0.39 -9.08 -1.73
CA LYS A 60 1.69 -9.74 -1.82
C LYS A 60 2.12 -9.99 -3.27
N ILE A 61 1.18 -10.29 -4.15
CA ILE A 61 1.50 -10.55 -5.56
C ILE A 61 2.12 -9.32 -6.21
N THR A 62 1.52 -8.17 -5.98
CA THR A 62 2.06 -6.89 -6.49
C THR A 62 3.38 -6.56 -5.81
N ALA A 63 3.49 -6.80 -4.51
CA ALA A 63 4.71 -6.56 -3.75
C ALA A 63 5.88 -7.39 -4.27
N ASP A 64 5.65 -8.65 -4.61
CA ASP A 64 6.69 -9.51 -5.16
C ASP A 64 7.21 -8.97 -6.49
N LYS A 65 6.34 -8.44 -7.34
CA LYS A 65 6.75 -7.83 -8.62
C LYS A 65 7.64 -6.62 -8.38
N ILE A 66 7.27 -5.77 -7.42
CA ILE A 66 8.06 -4.58 -7.09
C ILE A 66 9.39 -4.98 -6.46
N SER A 67 9.40 -6.00 -5.60
CA SER A 67 10.63 -6.53 -5.01
C SER A 67 11.60 -7.02 -6.07
N ASN A 68 11.10 -7.70 -7.08
CA ASN A 68 11.93 -8.19 -8.18
C ASN A 68 12.55 -7.04 -8.99
N GLN A 69 11.83 -5.95 -9.13
CA GLN A 69 12.30 -4.79 -9.89
C GLN A 69 13.27 -3.91 -9.09
N PHE A 70 12.98 -3.66 -7.83
CA PHE A 70 13.73 -2.69 -7.00
C PHE A 70 14.60 -3.34 -5.92
N LYS A 71 14.46 -4.65 -5.74
CA LYS A 71 15.31 -5.45 -4.85
C LYS A 71 15.40 -4.87 -3.42
N GLU A 72 16.60 -4.58 -2.97
CA GLU A 72 16.85 -4.13 -1.58
C GLU A 72 16.21 -2.79 -1.23
N ARG A 73 15.81 -2.03 -2.22
CA ARG A 73 15.17 -0.73 -2.00
C ARG A 73 13.71 -0.85 -1.60
N PHE A 74 13.12 -2.04 -1.68
CA PHE A 74 11.72 -2.27 -1.36
C PHE A 74 11.58 -3.46 -0.42
N ILE A 75 10.91 -3.23 0.70
CA ILE A 75 10.59 -4.27 1.69
C ILE A 75 9.10 -4.26 1.92
N PHE A 76 8.46 -5.41 1.78
CA PHE A 76 7.03 -5.56 2.03
C PHE A 76 6.81 -6.37 3.30
N LYS A 77 5.87 -5.90 4.13
CA LYS A 77 5.44 -6.59 5.34
C LYS A 77 3.93 -6.74 5.34
N ASN A 78 3.44 -7.97 5.45
CA ASN A 78 2.00 -8.23 5.58
C ASN A 78 1.58 -7.95 7.02
N LYS A 79 1.42 -6.68 7.34
CA LYS A 79 1.08 -6.17 8.68
C LYS A 79 0.07 -5.05 8.58
N LYS A 80 -0.66 -4.84 9.66
CA LYS A 80 -1.51 -3.67 9.81
C LYS A 80 -0.67 -2.44 10.12
N PHE A 81 -1.13 -1.26 9.68
CA PHE A 81 -0.44 -0.02 10.03
C PHE A 81 -0.41 0.23 11.55
N SER A 82 -1.38 -0.33 12.29
CA SER A 82 -1.35 -0.26 13.77
C SER A 82 -0.16 -1.00 14.39
N GLN A 83 0.55 -1.79 13.61
CA GLN A 83 1.74 -2.51 14.05
C GLN A 83 3.03 -1.82 13.63
N LEU A 84 2.93 -0.55 13.21
CA LEU A 84 4.07 0.24 12.74
C LEU A 84 5.19 0.32 13.80
N ASP A 85 4.81 0.44 15.05
CA ASP A 85 5.75 0.48 16.18
C ASP A 85 6.53 -0.82 16.37
N LYS A 86 6.03 -1.92 15.83
CA LYS A 86 6.69 -3.22 15.89
C LYS A 86 7.70 -3.44 14.77
N LEU A 87 7.79 -2.51 13.84
CA LEU A 87 8.83 -2.55 12.82
C LEU A 87 10.16 -2.19 13.48
N LYS A 88 11.10 -3.10 13.43
CA LYS A 88 12.46 -2.83 13.92
C LYS A 88 13.19 -2.00 12.87
N LEU A 89 12.91 -0.71 12.87
CA LEU A 89 13.56 0.23 11.98
C LEU A 89 14.90 0.62 12.59
N LYS A 90 15.97 0.23 11.93
CA LYS A 90 17.31 0.66 12.32
C LYS A 90 17.48 2.09 11.80
N ASN A 91 17.85 3.03 12.64
CA ASN A 91 18.29 4.38 12.27
C ASN A 91 18.04 4.80 10.82
N GLU A 92 16.88 4.44 10.30
CA GLU A 92 16.51 4.75 8.94
C GLU A 92 16.23 6.24 8.80
N ASN A 93 16.68 6.82 7.71
CA ASN A 93 16.36 8.20 7.39
C ASN A 93 14.92 8.30 6.89
N ILE A 94 13.98 8.15 7.80
CA ILE A 94 12.55 8.18 7.47
C ILE A 94 12.15 9.59 7.11
N LYS A 95 11.77 9.79 5.85
CA LYS A 95 11.36 11.09 5.32
C LYS A 95 9.86 11.28 5.31
N GLY A 96 9.09 10.20 5.28
CA GLY A 96 7.65 10.30 5.25
C GLY A 96 6.97 8.97 5.53
N ILE A 97 5.75 9.07 6.05
CA ILE A 97 4.88 7.93 6.30
C ILE A 97 3.56 8.24 5.59
N ILE A 98 3.10 7.30 4.78
CA ILE A 98 1.95 7.50 3.91
C ILE A 98 0.80 6.62 4.39
N PHE A 99 -0.35 7.26 4.56
CA PHE A 99 -1.61 6.58 4.82
C PHE A 99 -2.61 7.02 3.75
N ASP A 100 -3.08 6.09 2.94
CA ASP A 100 -4.18 6.32 2.01
C ASP A 100 -5.36 5.49 2.50
N LEU A 101 -6.15 6.07 3.39
CA LEU A 101 -7.24 5.38 4.06
C LEU A 101 -8.43 5.25 3.12
N GLY A 102 -8.66 4.04 2.66
CA GLY A 102 -9.74 3.74 1.74
C GLY A 102 -9.68 2.30 1.27
N TYR A 103 -10.39 2.03 0.19
CA TYR A 103 -10.46 0.69 -0.39
C TYR A 103 -10.21 0.78 -1.89
N SER A 104 -9.52 -0.21 -2.45
CA SER A 104 -9.39 -0.34 -3.89
C SER A 104 -10.74 -0.76 -4.49
N TYR A 105 -10.92 -0.45 -5.76
CA TYR A 105 -12.15 -0.83 -6.47
C TYR A 105 -12.40 -2.34 -6.41
N SER A 106 -11.35 -3.14 -6.57
CA SER A 106 -11.48 -4.59 -6.53
C SER A 106 -11.96 -5.09 -5.16
N GLN A 107 -11.52 -4.47 -4.07
CA GLN A 107 -11.96 -4.83 -2.72
C GLN A 107 -13.43 -4.48 -2.50
N ILE A 108 -13.87 -3.33 -2.96
CA ILE A 108 -15.27 -2.90 -2.83
C ILE A 108 -16.20 -3.79 -3.64
N LYS A 109 -15.78 -4.21 -4.83
CA LYS A 109 -16.59 -5.03 -5.73
C LYS A 109 -16.62 -6.51 -5.37
N ASP A 110 -15.72 -6.98 -4.53
CA ASP A 110 -15.74 -8.37 -4.07
C ASP A 110 -16.88 -8.56 -3.06
N PRO A 111 -17.95 -9.31 -3.41
CA PRO A 111 -19.09 -9.45 -2.51
C PRO A 111 -18.75 -10.20 -1.22
N ASN A 112 -17.66 -10.95 -1.20
CA ASN A 112 -17.24 -11.72 -0.03
C ASN A 112 -16.50 -10.88 1.00
N LYS A 113 -16.04 -9.70 0.65
CA LYS A 113 -15.33 -8.79 1.59
C LYS A 113 -16.26 -7.92 2.42
N GLY A 114 -17.55 -7.84 2.07
CA GLY A 114 -18.55 -7.10 2.86
C GLY A 114 -18.28 -5.60 2.94
N LEU A 115 -17.79 -5.00 1.87
CA LEU A 115 -17.39 -3.59 1.85
C LEU A 115 -18.38 -2.69 1.11
N SER A 116 -19.45 -3.24 0.56
CA SER A 116 -20.47 -2.46 -0.13
C SER A 116 -21.86 -3.02 0.16
N PHE A 117 -22.90 -2.22 -0.14
CA PHE A 117 -24.28 -2.66 0.04
C PHE A 117 -24.64 -3.86 -0.84
N ASN A 118 -23.91 -4.09 -1.92
CA ASN A 118 -24.14 -5.22 -2.81
C ASN A 118 -23.40 -6.50 -2.37
N SER A 119 -22.70 -6.44 -1.26
CA SER A 119 -21.95 -7.58 -0.74
C SER A 119 -22.91 -8.66 -0.24
N ILE A 120 -22.56 -9.93 -0.51
CA ILE A 120 -23.26 -11.09 0.00
C ILE A 120 -22.58 -11.71 1.22
N GLY A 121 -21.34 -11.31 1.51
CA GLY A 121 -20.63 -11.72 2.72
C GLY A 121 -21.06 -10.88 3.92
N GLU A 122 -20.54 -11.24 5.09
CA GLU A 122 -20.75 -10.44 6.26
C GLU A 122 -20.23 -9.02 6.08
N LEU A 123 -20.94 -8.05 6.61
CA LEU A 123 -20.47 -6.68 6.63
C LEU A 123 -19.36 -6.57 7.67
N ASN A 124 -18.13 -6.60 7.18
CA ASN A 124 -17.00 -6.49 8.07
C ASN A 124 -15.87 -5.63 7.53
N MET A 125 -15.04 -5.24 7.40
CA MET A 125 -13.96 -4.42 6.83
C MET A 125 -12.59 -5.07 7.06
N ARG A 126 -12.61 -6.40 7.24
CA ARG A 126 -11.38 -7.15 7.36
C ARG A 126 -10.81 -7.43 5.98
N LEU A 127 -9.56 -7.06 5.77
CA LEU A 127 -8.86 -7.27 4.50
C LEU A 127 -7.77 -8.32 4.59
N GLY A 128 -7.52 -8.83 5.77
CA GLY A 128 -6.53 -9.86 6.02
C GLY A 128 -7.05 -10.91 6.99
N LEU A 129 -6.18 -11.80 7.40
CA LEU A 129 -6.52 -12.87 8.33
C LEU A 129 -6.52 -12.37 9.77
N ASN A 130 -7.54 -11.62 10.15
CA ASN A 130 -7.68 -11.14 11.52
C ASN A 130 -9.10 -11.40 12.02
N ASN A 131 -9.28 -11.38 13.34
CA ASN A 131 -10.55 -11.70 13.98
C ASN A 131 -11.42 -10.49 14.26
N PHE A 132 -11.01 -9.29 13.84
CA PHE A 132 -11.75 -8.08 14.10
C PHE A 132 -12.49 -7.64 12.84
N SER A 133 -13.72 -7.20 13.03
CA SER A 133 -14.53 -6.59 11.98
C SER A 133 -14.92 -5.17 12.38
N ALA A 134 -15.35 -4.41 11.43
CA ALA A 134 -15.82 -3.05 11.68
C ALA A 134 -17.15 -3.06 12.45
#